data_7ddeda88dc52e63e4a3a603638ec6d66
#
_entry.id   7ddeda88dc52e63e4a3a603638ec6d66
#
_cell.length_a   1.000
_cell.length_b   1.000
_cell.length_c   1.000
_cell.angle_alpha   90.00
_cell.angle_beta   90.00
_cell.angle_gamma   90.00
#
_symmetry.space_group_name_H-M   'P 1'
#
loop_
_entity.id
_entity.type
_entity.pdbx_description
1 polymer ?
#
loop_
_entity_poly.entity_id
_entity_poly.type
_entity_poly.pdbx_seq_one_letter_code
_entity_poly.pdbx_strand_id
1 'polypeptide(L)'
;MKFTLQHKDPSSQARAGELQTDHGVVKTPIFMPVGTAATVKGIFHRDVRDEARAQIILANTYHLYLRPGMDILERAGGVHRFSTWDGPMLTDSGELQVFSLAGCRKLKEEGCHFQSHIDGSRHLFTPESVIDTERTIGADIMMAFDECPPGDSPRDYAAKSLALTERWLDRCFNRYRQTSPKYGHYQALFPIVQGCTYPDLRARAAENVKQYDADGYAIGGLAVGEPTDVMYEMIEVVNAILPEDRPRYLMGVGTPINILEGIARGVDMFDCVMPTRNGRNGQIFTSEGTINIRNKKWEDDFSPIDPEGTAFVDHVYTKAYLHHLTICQEMLGAQIASLHNIAFYLRLVTEARRHIGAGDFTPWKEQMVAKLGRRL
;
A
#
# COMPACT_ATOMS: atom_id res chain seq x y z
N MET A 1 -13.98 -8.41 11.04
CA MET A 1 -13.83 -7.11 10.33
C MET A 1 -15.07 -6.89 9.48
N LYS A 2 -15.56 -5.66 9.39
CA LYS A 2 -16.78 -5.36 8.64
C LYS A 2 -16.53 -4.23 7.66
N PHE A 3 -16.91 -4.44 6.39
CA PHE A 3 -16.93 -3.41 5.36
C PHE A 3 -18.37 -3.04 5.01
N THR A 4 -18.68 -1.75 5.00
CA THR A 4 -19.98 -1.22 4.64
C THR A 4 -19.83 -0.30 3.44
N LEU A 5 -20.42 -0.70 2.33
CA LEU A 5 -20.49 0.13 1.12
C LEU A 5 -21.55 1.21 1.32
N GLN A 6 -21.17 2.48 1.13
CA GLN A 6 -22.06 3.63 1.41
C GLN A 6 -22.52 4.33 0.16
N HIS A 7 -21.62 4.51 -0.82
CA HIS A 7 -21.90 5.24 -2.05
C HIS A 7 -21.23 4.57 -3.25
N LYS A 8 -21.88 4.66 -4.42
CA LYS A 8 -21.32 4.30 -5.72
C LYS A 8 -21.43 5.49 -6.66
N ASP A 9 -20.38 5.72 -7.44
CA ASP A 9 -20.42 6.74 -8.51
C ASP A 9 -21.34 6.27 -9.65
N PRO A 10 -22.25 7.13 -10.14
CA PRO A 10 -23.15 6.73 -11.22
C PRO A 10 -22.46 6.53 -12.57
N SER A 11 -21.28 7.12 -12.78
CA SER A 11 -20.60 7.17 -14.09
C SER A 11 -19.31 6.33 -14.14
N SER A 12 -18.92 5.67 -13.05
CA SER A 12 -17.73 4.82 -12.96
C SER A 12 -17.94 3.70 -11.95
N GLN A 13 -16.90 2.91 -11.72
CA GLN A 13 -16.91 1.86 -10.69
C GLN A 13 -16.44 2.38 -9.31
N ALA A 14 -16.19 3.69 -9.18
CA ALA A 14 -15.75 4.29 -7.94
C ALA A 14 -16.80 4.11 -6.83
N ARG A 15 -16.32 3.86 -5.62
CA ARG A 15 -17.17 3.61 -4.47
C ARG A 15 -16.55 4.14 -3.20
N ALA A 16 -17.38 4.49 -2.25
CA ALA A 16 -17.01 4.91 -0.91
C ALA A 16 -17.63 3.99 0.14
N GLY A 17 -16.84 3.62 1.13
CA GLY A 17 -17.30 2.74 2.20
C GLY A 17 -16.56 2.98 3.51
N GLU A 18 -16.80 2.12 4.49
CA GLU A 18 -16.11 2.09 5.77
C GLU A 18 -15.67 0.68 6.11
N LEU A 19 -14.42 0.55 6.49
CA LEU A 19 -13.84 -0.69 7.00
C LEU A 19 -13.63 -0.56 8.50
N GLN A 20 -14.30 -1.38 9.28
CA GLN A 20 -14.24 -1.35 10.73
C GLN A 20 -13.21 -2.37 11.24
N THR A 21 -12.20 -1.87 11.95
CA THR A 21 -11.21 -2.69 12.65
C THR A 21 -11.31 -2.48 14.15
N ASP A 22 -10.64 -3.33 14.93
CA ASP A 22 -10.62 -3.16 16.39
C ASP A 22 -9.78 -1.96 16.84
N HIS A 23 -8.96 -1.38 15.94
CA HIS A 23 -8.17 -0.17 16.20
C HIS A 23 -8.76 1.11 15.59
N GLY A 24 -9.92 1.02 14.96
CA GLY A 24 -10.59 2.17 14.38
C GLY A 24 -11.21 1.90 13.02
N VAL A 25 -11.91 2.92 12.52
CA VAL A 25 -12.61 2.89 11.23
C VAL A 25 -11.72 3.47 10.14
N VAL A 26 -11.66 2.78 9.00
CA VAL A 26 -10.99 3.26 7.79
C VAL A 26 -12.04 3.66 6.78
N LYS A 27 -12.06 4.93 6.39
CA LYS A 27 -12.96 5.47 5.36
C LYS A 27 -12.32 5.32 4.00
N THR A 28 -12.93 4.56 3.12
CA THR A 28 -12.41 4.29 1.78
C THR A 28 -13.04 5.22 0.72
N PRO A 29 -12.35 5.50 -0.39
CA PRO A 29 -10.98 5.07 -0.73
C PRO A 29 -9.94 5.63 0.25
N ILE A 30 -8.87 4.87 0.49
CA ILE A 30 -7.81 5.23 1.42
C ILE A 30 -6.42 4.94 0.85
N PHE A 31 -5.47 5.79 1.20
CA PHE A 31 -4.05 5.54 0.99
C PHE A 31 -3.39 5.15 2.32
N MET A 32 -2.58 4.10 2.31
CA MET A 32 -1.83 3.62 3.47
C MET A 32 -0.37 4.04 3.35
N PRO A 33 0.12 4.99 4.16
CA PRO A 33 1.54 5.30 4.20
C PRO A 33 2.36 4.06 4.57
N VAL A 34 3.50 3.88 3.88
CA VAL A 34 4.37 2.74 4.12
C VAL A 34 5.30 3.02 5.31
N GLY A 35 5.13 2.22 6.36
CA GLY A 35 5.97 2.20 7.54
C GLY A 35 6.71 0.89 7.67
N THR A 36 7.70 0.64 6.81
CA THR A 36 8.39 -0.64 6.62
C THR A 36 8.85 -1.29 7.93
N ALA A 37 9.49 -0.54 8.80
CA ALA A 37 9.97 -0.99 10.10
C ALA A 37 9.04 -0.54 11.25
N ALA A 38 7.74 -0.53 11.02
CA ALA A 38 6.71 0.00 11.92
C ALA A 38 6.84 1.52 12.16
N THR A 39 7.44 2.21 11.21
CA THR A 39 7.56 3.68 11.22
C THR A 39 7.52 4.22 9.80
N VAL A 40 6.78 5.28 9.58
CA VAL A 40 6.85 6.07 8.34
C VAL A 40 8.14 6.87 8.41
N LYS A 41 9.05 6.63 7.47
CA LYS A 41 10.45 7.06 7.57
C LYS A 41 10.60 8.56 7.84
N GLY A 42 11.18 8.89 8.99
CA GLY A 42 11.51 10.25 9.39
C GLY A 42 10.32 11.10 9.86
N ILE A 43 9.15 10.52 10.08
CA ILE A 43 7.95 11.25 10.49
C ILE A 43 7.42 10.66 11.80
N PHE A 44 7.12 11.51 12.76
CA PHE A 44 6.48 11.09 13.99
C PHE A 44 5.07 10.55 13.73
N HIS A 45 4.65 9.53 14.49
CA HIS A 45 3.29 8.99 14.40
C HIS A 45 2.22 10.07 14.62
N ARG A 46 2.48 11.01 15.52
CA ARG A 46 1.61 12.17 15.75
C ARG A 46 1.34 12.92 14.45
N ASP A 47 2.37 13.19 13.67
CA ASP A 47 2.25 13.96 12.43
C ASP A 47 1.63 13.13 11.30
N VAL A 48 1.91 11.81 11.26
CA VAL A 48 1.24 10.88 10.33
C VAL A 48 -0.27 10.89 10.58
N ARG A 49 -0.69 10.85 11.83
CA ARG A 49 -2.10 10.84 12.22
C ARG A 49 -2.75 12.22 12.08
N ASP A 50 -2.17 13.27 12.69
CA ASP A 50 -2.83 14.56 12.86
C ASP A 50 -2.62 15.50 11.65
N GLU A 51 -1.44 15.47 11.03
CA GLU A 51 -1.12 16.32 9.89
C GLU A 51 -1.42 15.65 8.55
N ALA A 52 -0.92 14.46 8.33
CA ALA A 52 -1.22 13.70 7.10
C ALA A 52 -2.62 13.10 7.12
N ARG A 53 -3.22 12.91 8.29
CA ARG A 53 -4.56 12.31 8.49
C ARG A 53 -4.64 10.88 7.97
N ALA A 54 -3.55 10.13 8.13
CA ALA A 54 -3.55 8.70 7.83
C ALA A 54 -4.43 7.95 8.84
N GLN A 55 -5.27 7.06 8.33
CA GLN A 55 -6.16 6.24 9.14
C GLN A 55 -5.59 4.85 9.37
N ILE A 56 -4.73 4.39 8.50
CA ILE A 56 -4.09 3.07 8.52
C ILE A 56 -2.69 3.19 7.92
N ILE A 57 -1.73 2.50 8.51
CA ILE A 57 -0.37 2.39 7.97
C ILE A 57 -0.03 0.95 7.63
N LEU A 58 0.95 0.77 6.75
CA LEU A 58 1.44 -0.53 6.32
C LEU A 58 2.83 -0.78 6.90
N ALA A 59 3.03 -1.93 7.52
CA ALA A 59 4.35 -2.42 7.94
C ALA A 59 4.74 -3.67 7.13
N ASN A 60 6.01 -4.03 7.19
CA ASN A 60 6.55 -5.11 6.36
C ASN A 60 6.97 -6.31 7.21
N THR A 61 6.40 -7.47 6.94
CA THR A 61 6.65 -8.71 7.67
C THR A 61 8.10 -9.18 7.57
N TYR A 62 8.69 -9.13 6.38
CA TYR A 62 10.09 -9.54 6.19
C TYR A 62 11.05 -8.70 7.04
N HIS A 63 10.90 -7.38 7.02
CA HIS A 63 11.76 -6.48 7.78
C HIS A 63 11.57 -6.66 9.29
N LEU A 64 10.34 -6.77 9.77
CA LEU A 64 10.05 -6.97 11.20
C LEU A 64 10.48 -8.35 11.70
N TYR A 65 10.40 -9.37 10.85
CA TYR A 65 10.91 -10.71 11.15
C TYR A 65 12.43 -10.69 11.39
N LEU A 66 13.18 -9.97 10.55
CA LEU A 66 14.64 -9.85 10.71
C LEU A 66 15.01 -8.92 11.87
N ARG A 67 14.32 -7.79 12.02
CA ARG A 67 14.53 -6.80 13.10
C ARG A 67 13.24 -6.08 13.45
N PRO A 68 12.82 -6.05 14.72
CA PRO A 68 13.53 -6.51 15.92
C PRO A 68 13.52 -8.05 16.11
N GLY A 69 12.74 -8.77 15.30
CA GLY A 69 12.53 -10.20 15.45
C GLY A 69 11.30 -10.54 16.30
N MET A 70 10.85 -11.78 16.17
CA MET A 70 9.55 -12.19 16.73
C MET A 70 9.54 -12.26 18.26
N ASP A 71 10.67 -12.65 18.89
CA ASP A 71 10.76 -12.69 20.34
C ASP A 71 10.52 -11.31 20.98
N ILE A 72 11.15 -10.28 20.44
CA ILE A 72 10.99 -8.91 20.94
C ILE A 72 9.57 -8.41 20.73
N LEU A 73 9.00 -8.63 19.54
CA LEU A 73 7.63 -8.18 19.26
C LEU A 73 6.59 -8.88 20.13
N GLU A 74 6.76 -10.17 20.39
CA GLU A 74 5.85 -10.91 21.26
C GLU A 74 5.94 -10.41 22.71
N ARG A 75 7.15 -10.22 23.23
CA ARG A 75 7.36 -9.66 24.59
C ARG A 75 6.85 -8.23 24.72
N ALA A 76 6.90 -7.45 23.64
CA ALA A 76 6.35 -6.10 23.63
C ALA A 76 4.82 -6.06 23.60
N GLY A 77 4.16 -7.20 23.30
CA GLY A 77 2.71 -7.25 23.16
C GLY A 77 2.20 -6.88 21.77
N GLY A 78 3.02 -7.10 20.72
CA GLY A 78 2.69 -6.85 19.34
C GLY A 78 3.16 -5.50 18.82
N VAL A 79 3.02 -5.29 17.51
CA VAL A 79 3.57 -4.13 16.81
C VAL A 79 2.93 -2.81 17.24
N HIS A 80 1.64 -2.80 17.60
CA HIS A 80 0.97 -1.58 18.09
C HIS A 80 1.62 -1.07 19.38
N ARG A 81 1.81 -1.94 20.36
CA ARG A 81 2.48 -1.58 21.63
C ARG A 81 3.94 -1.26 21.43
N PHE A 82 4.61 -2.01 20.57
CA PHE A 82 6.03 -1.79 20.28
C PHE A 82 6.29 -0.44 19.64
N SER A 83 5.49 -0.06 18.65
CA SER A 83 5.66 1.19 17.89
C SER A 83 4.89 2.38 18.45
N THR A 84 3.92 2.13 19.34
CA THR A 84 2.95 3.12 19.85
C THR A 84 2.00 3.70 18.78
N TRP A 85 1.93 3.08 17.61
CA TRP A 85 0.85 3.36 16.66
C TRP A 85 -0.45 2.74 17.16
N ASP A 86 -1.47 3.56 17.40
CA ASP A 86 -2.74 3.14 18.00
C ASP A 86 -3.88 2.95 16.99
N GLY A 87 -3.64 3.25 15.73
CA GLY A 87 -4.61 3.07 14.65
C GLY A 87 -4.52 1.71 13.96
N PRO A 88 -5.38 1.47 12.96
CA PRO A 88 -5.30 0.29 12.12
C PRO A 88 -3.94 0.12 11.44
N MET A 89 -3.53 -1.13 11.25
CA MET A 89 -2.29 -1.50 10.58
C MET A 89 -2.49 -2.72 9.69
N LEU A 90 -1.87 -2.71 8.53
CA LEU A 90 -1.76 -3.83 7.62
C LEU A 90 -0.31 -4.27 7.54
N THR A 91 -0.06 -5.58 7.55
CA THR A 91 1.27 -6.14 7.24
C THR A 91 1.20 -6.91 5.93
N ASP A 92 2.13 -6.58 5.02
CA ASP A 92 2.35 -7.41 3.84
C ASP A 92 3.03 -8.75 4.24
N SER A 93 3.03 -9.70 3.32
CA SER A 93 3.61 -11.02 3.60
C SER A 93 5.15 -11.04 3.61
N GLY A 94 5.79 -9.96 3.15
CA GLY A 94 7.24 -9.88 2.99
C GLY A 94 7.78 -10.59 1.76
N GLU A 95 6.93 -11.15 0.92
CA GLU A 95 7.32 -11.92 -0.25
C GLU A 95 8.18 -11.09 -1.22
N LEU A 96 7.71 -9.91 -1.61
CA LEU A 96 8.43 -9.04 -2.55
C LEU A 96 9.85 -8.72 -2.06
N GLN A 97 10.05 -8.52 -0.75
CA GLN A 97 11.35 -8.24 -0.16
C GLN A 97 12.26 -9.47 -0.17
N VAL A 98 11.72 -10.65 0.10
CA VAL A 98 12.45 -11.92 -0.05
C VAL A 98 12.97 -12.05 -1.49
N PHE A 99 12.17 -11.66 -2.46
CA PHE A 99 12.55 -11.71 -3.89
C PHE A 99 13.53 -10.62 -4.30
N SER A 100 13.41 -9.41 -3.77
CA SER A 100 14.22 -8.26 -4.22
C SER A 100 15.48 -8.01 -3.40
N LEU A 101 15.46 -8.30 -2.09
CA LEU A 101 16.55 -7.96 -1.16
C LEU A 101 17.40 -9.16 -0.78
N ALA A 102 16.82 -10.36 -0.75
CA ALA A 102 17.58 -11.56 -0.45
C ALA A 102 18.39 -11.98 -1.69
N GLY A 103 19.68 -11.72 -1.68
CA GLY A 103 20.58 -11.96 -2.81
C GLY A 103 20.71 -13.43 -3.24
N CYS A 104 20.18 -14.36 -2.46
CA CYS A 104 20.14 -15.78 -2.79
C CYS A 104 18.83 -16.35 -2.28
N ARG A 105 17.94 -16.72 -3.20
CA ARG A 105 16.66 -17.35 -2.88
C ARG A 105 16.47 -18.63 -3.66
N LYS A 106 15.76 -19.57 -3.07
CA LYS A 106 15.37 -20.79 -3.72
C LYS A 106 13.88 -21.04 -3.46
N LEU A 107 13.09 -20.90 -4.52
CA LEU A 107 11.66 -21.15 -4.49
C LEU A 107 11.40 -22.65 -4.64
N LYS A 108 10.58 -23.21 -3.75
CA LYS A 108 10.13 -24.59 -3.78
C LYS A 108 8.66 -24.67 -3.41
N GLU A 109 8.06 -25.83 -3.58
CA GLU A 109 6.67 -26.08 -3.18
C GLU A 109 6.43 -25.80 -1.69
N GLU A 110 7.38 -26.10 -0.83
CA GLU A 110 7.28 -25.87 0.61
C GLU A 110 7.27 -24.40 1.00
N GLY A 111 7.97 -23.55 0.24
CA GLY A 111 8.16 -22.14 0.55
C GLY A 111 9.38 -21.56 -0.12
N CYS A 112 9.88 -20.46 0.42
CA CYS A 112 11.02 -19.72 -0.10
C CYS A 112 12.20 -19.74 0.89
N HIS A 113 13.31 -20.35 0.47
CA HIS A 113 14.58 -20.26 1.18
C HIS A 113 15.31 -18.98 0.78
N PHE A 114 15.79 -18.23 1.75
CA PHE A 114 16.50 -16.98 1.48
C PHE A 114 17.60 -16.71 2.50
N GLN A 115 18.48 -15.78 2.15
CA GLN A 115 19.48 -15.23 3.07
C GLN A 115 19.10 -13.82 3.48
N SER A 116 19.25 -13.51 4.77
CA SER A 116 19.08 -12.17 5.28
C SER A 116 20.05 -11.20 4.60
N HIS A 117 19.53 -10.07 4.12
CA HIS A 117 20.36 -8.99 3.58
C HIS A 117 21.17 -8.25 4.66
N ILE A 118 20.88 -8.52 5.94
CA ILE A 118 21.54 -7.87 7.09
C ILE A 118 22.82 -8.59 7.47
N ASP A 119 22.74 -9.92 7.66
CA ASP A 119 23.81 -10.73 8.25
C ASP A 119 24.10 -12.01 7.47
N GLY A 120 23.37 -12.26 6.36
CA GLY A 120 23.53 -13.46 5.55
C GLY A 120 22.99 -14.75 6.17
N SER A 121 22.31 -14.68 7.32
CA SER A 121 21.69 -15.85 7.94
C SER A 121 20.64 -16.48 7.03
N ARG A 122 20.49 -17.80 7.09
CA ARG A 122 19.57 -18.56 6.24
C ARG A 122 18.22 -18.74 6.91
N HIS A 123 17.16 -18.51 6.14
CA HIS A 123 15.77 -18.57 6.59
C HIS A 123 14.90 -19.30 5.58
N LEU A 124 13.76 -19.78 6.07
CA LEU A 124 12.70 -20.38 5.25
C LEU A 124 11.37 -19.73 5.60
N PHE A 125 10.72 -19.11 4.61
CA PHE A 125 9.33 -18.71 4.70
C PHE A 125 8.44 -19.75 4.02
N THR A 126 7.53 -20.31 4.78
CA THR A 126 6.42 -21.13 4.28
C THR A 126 5.11 -20.37 4.46
N PRO A 127 4.03 -20.74 3.75
CA PRO A 127 2.73 -20.16 4.03
C PRO A 127 2.34 -20.21 5.52
N GLU A 128 2.61 -21.33 6.18
CA GLU A 128 2.32 -21.49 7.61
C GLU A 128 3.20 -20.60 8.49
N SER A 129 4.49 -20.55 8.24
CA SER A 129 5.41 -19.73 9.05
C SER A 129 5.18 -18.23 8.88
N VAL A 130 4.76 -17.79 7.70
CA VAL A 130 4.39 -16.40 7.46
C VAL A 130 3.13 -16.02 8.25
N ILE A 131 2.10 -16.88 8.27
CA ILE A 131 0.91 -16.66 9.11
C ILE A 131 1.30 -16.58 10.58
N ASP A 132 2.13 -17.48 11.08
CA ASP A 132 2.61 -17.46 12.47
C ASP A 132 3.37 -16.16 12.78
N THR A 133 4.19 -15.72 11.85
CA THR A 133 4.95 -14.46 11.96
C THR A 133 3.99 -13.26 12.02
N GLU A 134 3.01 -13.19 11.13
CA GLU A 134 2.04 -12.10 11.12
C GLU A 134 1.13 -12.11 12.35
N ARG A 135 0.80 -13.29 12.90
CA ARG A 135 0.12 -13.39 14.21
C ARG A 135 0.96 -12.78 15.33
N THR A 136 2.26 -13.01 15.32
CA THR A 136 3.19 -12.46 16.32
C THR A 136 3.40 -10.96 16.13
N ILE A 137 3.40 -10.46 14.91
CA ILE A 137 3.43 -9.01 14.63
C ILE A 137 2.13 -8.37 15.14
N GLY A 138 0.97 -8.92 14.79
CA GLY A 138 -0.31 -8.51 15.35
C GLY A 138 -0.99 -7.34 14.64
N ALA A 139 -0.76 -7.13 13.34
CA ALA A 139 -1.51 -6.14 12.56
C ALA A 139 -2.99 -6.52 12.43
N ASP A 140 -3.84 -5.54 12.11
CA ASP A 140 -5.28 -5.76 11.91
C ASP A 140 -5.59 -6.54 10.63
N ILE A 141 -4.78 -6.33 9.60
CA ILE A 141 -4.90 -7.01 8.31
C ILE A 141 -3.57 -7.69 7.99
N MET A 142 -3.64 -8.99 7.74
CA MET A 142 -2.52 -9.82 7.30
C MET A 142 -2.69 -10.14 5.82
N MET A 143 -1.61 -10.13 5.06
CA MET A 143 -1.62 -10.54 3.66
C MET A 143 -1.17 -11.99 3.53
N ALA A 144 -1.81 -12.74 2.63
CA ALA A 144 -1.40 -14.11 2.34
C ALA A 144 -0.02 -14.14 1.67
N PHE A 145 0.71 -15.23 1.88
CA PHE A 145 2.00 -15.46 1.24
C PHE A 145 1.80 -15.97 -0.19
N ASP A 146 2.38 -15.29 -1.16
CA ASP A 146 2.19 -15.54 -2.59
C ASP A 146 3.53 -15.48 -3.34
N GLU A 147 3.51 -15.85 -4.61
CA GLU A 147 4.60 -15.56 -5.54
C GLU A 147 4.18 -14.45 -6.49
N CYS A 148 4.99 -13.38 -6.55
CA CYS A 148 4.82 -12.28 -7.48
C CYS A 148 5.90 -12.38 -8.57
N PRO A 149 5.61 -12.99 -9.73
CA PRO A 149 6.58 -13.08 -10.82
C PRO A 149 6.78 -11.71 -11.49
N PRO A 150 7.90 -11.51 -12.20
CA PRO A 150 8.09 -10.31 -13.01
C PRO A 150 6.94 -10.10 -14.00
N GLY A 151 6.57 -8.83 -14.26
CA GLY A 151 5.41 -8.49 -15.09
C GLY A 151 5.51 -8.96 -16.55
N ASP A 152 6.71 -9.13 -17.05
CA ASP A 152 7.02 -9.64 -18.40
C ASP A 152 7.22 -11.16 -18.47
N SER A 153 6.86 -11.88 -17.41
CA SER A 153 7.01 -13.32 -17.35
C SER A 153 6.25 -14.02 -18.49
N PRO A 154 6.84 -15.06 -19.12
CA PRO A 154 6.13 -15.87 -20.11
C PRO A 154 4.88 -16.50 -19.52
N ARG A 155 3.86 -16.71 -20.37
CA ARG A 155 2.57 -17.25 -19.95
C ARG A 155 2.68 -18.57 -19.18
N ASP A 156 3.55 -19.49 -19.63
CA ASP A 156 3.70 -20.80 -18.97
C ASP A 156 4.25 -20.65 -17.55
N TYR A 157 5.21 -19.74 -17.36
CA TYR A 157 5.72 -19.44 -16.02
C TYR A 157 4.65 -18.75 -15.16
N ALA A 158 3.94 -17.77 -15.72
CA ALA A 158 2.87 -17.07 -15.00
C ALA A 158 1.78 -18.04 -14.54
N ALA A 159 1.40 -19.01 -15.39
CA ALA A 159 0.41 -20.02 -15.03
C ALA A 159 0.90 -20.97 -13.92
N LYS A 160 2.16 -21.39 -13.96
CA LYS A 160 2.77 -22.23 -12.92
C LYS A 160 2.90 -21.47 -11.60
N SER A 161 3.32 -20.22 -11.65
CA SER A 161 3.41 -19.34 -10.49
C SER A 161 2.03 -19.15 -9.85
N LEU A 162 1.01 -18.89 -10.65
CA LEU A 162 -0.35 -18.75 -10.14
C LEU A 162 -0.84 -20.03 -9.47
N ALA A 163 -0.59 -21.20 -10.07
CA ALA A 163 -0.96 -22.48 -9.47
C ALA A 163 -0.27 -22.71 -8.11
N LEU A 164 1.00 -22.34 -7.99
CA LEU A 164 1.73 -22.38 -6.72
C LEU A 164 1.11 -21.43 -5.69
N THR A 165 0.83 -20.19 -6.09
CA THR A 165 0.17 -19.18 -5.24
C THR A 165 -1.18 -19.69 -4.74
N GLU A 166 -1.97 -20.34 -5.59
CA GLU A 166 -3.26 -20.91 -5.20
C GLU A 166 -3.10 -22.03 -4.14
N ARG A 167 -2.10 -22.90 -4.29
CA ARG A 167 -1.80 -23.95 -3.29
C ARG A 167 -1.30 -23.35 -1.97
N TRP A 168 -0.46 -22.33 -2.04
CA TRP A 168 0.02 -21.59 -0.86
C TRP A 168 -1.11 -20.86 -0.15
N LEU A 169 -2.05 -20.32 -0.91
CA LEU A 169 -3.22 -19.64 -0.34
C LEU A 169 -4.07 -20.58 0.51
N ASP A 170 -4.27 -21.79 0.03
CA ASP A 170 -4.97 -22.84 0.78
C ASP A 170 -4.26 -23.14 2.12
N ARG A 171 -2.94 -23.25 2.08
CA ARG A 171 -2.11 -23.48 3.28
C ARG A 171 -2.17 -22.28 4.23
N CYS A 172 -2.15 -21.04 3.72
CA CYS A 172 -2.30 -19.83 4.51
C CYS A 172 -3.65 -19.82 5.26
N PHE A 173 -4.75 -20.05 4.56
CA PHE A 173 -6.08 -20.07 5.20
C PHE A 173 -6.26 -21.23 6.17
N ASN A 174 -5.72 -22.39 5.89
CA ASN A 174 -5.72 -23.51 6.82
C ASN A 174 -4.97 -23.14 8.12
N ARG A 175 -3.79 -22.55 8.00
CA ARG A 175 -3.02 -22.11 9.18
C ARG A 175 -3.71 -20.96 9.91
N TYR A 176 -4.31 -20.03 9.21
CA TYR A 176 -5.10 -18.95 9.78
C TYR A 176 -6.24 -19.48 10.66
N ARG A 177 -6.98 -20.49 10.18
CA ARG A 177 -8.07 -21.12 10.94
C ARG A 177 -7.60 -21.92 12.15
N GLN A 178 -6.39 -22.46 12.11
CA GLN A 178 -5.76 -23.22 13.20
C GLN A 178 -5.15 -22.33 14.28
N THR A 179 -4.95 -21.05 14.02
CA THR A 179 -4.32 -20.09 14.91
C THR A 179 -5.29 -18.99 15.31
N SER A 180 -4.93 -18.24 16.35
CA SER A 180 -5.73 -17.14 16.86
C SER A 180 -4.89 -15.87 17.01
N PRO A 181 -5.51 -14.67 16.98
CA PRO A 181 -4.84 -13.44 17.36
C PRO A 181 -4.25 -13.54 18.76
N LYS A 182 -3.06 -12.97 18.95
CA LYS A 182 -2.31 -13.09 20.21
C LYS A 182 -2.58 -11.96 21.20
N TYR A 183 -3.11 -10.82 20.74
CA TYR A 183 -3.13 -9.59 21.55
C TYR A 183 -4.52 -9.03 21.81
N GLY A 184 -5.56 -9.85 21.64
CA GLY A 184 -6.92 -9.50 22.01
C GLY A 184 -7.72 -8.71 20.98
N HIS A 185 -7.18 -8.48 19.78
CA HIS A 185 -7.90 -7.87 18.67
C HIS A 185 -7.98 -8.81 17.48
N TYR A 186 -8.99 -8.61 16.64
CA TYR A 186 -9.21 -9.39 15.42
C TYR A 186 -8.15 -9.10 14.38
N GLN A 187 -7.74 -10.14 13.65
CA GLN A 187 -6.86 -10.03 12.49
C GLN A 187 -7.55 -10.67 11.28
N ALA A 188 -7.70 -9.90 10.20
CA ALA A 188 -8.18 -10.40 8.92
C ALA A 188 -7.01 -10.99 8.10
N LEU A 189 -7.31 -11.92 7.20
CA LEU A 189 -6.37 -12.42 6.19
C LEU A 189 -6.93 -12.09 4.81
N PHE A 190 -6.19 -11.30 4.01
CA PHE A 190 -6.54 -10.96 2.64
C PHE A 190 -5.76 -11.85 1.67
N PRO A 191 -6.45 -12.56 0.75
CA PRO A 191 -5.78 -13.22 -0.37
C PRO A 191 -5.35 -12.20 -1.41
N ILE A 192 -4.40 -12.58 -2.26
CA ILE A 192 -3.84 -11.75 -3.31
C ILE A 192 -4.12 -12.37 -4.68
N VAL A 193 -4.70 -11.59 -5.59
CA VAL A 193 -4.93 -11.97 -6.98
C VAL A 193 -3.66 -11.67 -7.76
N GLN A 194 -3.04 -12.72 -8.32
CA GLN A 194 -1.90 -12.65 -9.23
C GLN A 194 -2.35 -12.97 -10.68
N GLY A 195 -1.44 -13.18 -11.60
CA GLY A 195 -1.76 -13.55 -12.99
C GLY A 195 -1.04 -12.71 -14.03
N CYS A 196 -0.04 -11.92 -13.64
CA CYS A 196 0.73 -11.02 -14.52
C CYS A 196 -0.21 -10.12 -15.35
N THR A 197 0.02 -10.05 -16.65
CA THR A 197 -0.78 -9.25 -17.59
C THR A 197 -1.63 -10.13 -18.50
N TYR A 198 -2.02 -11.31 -18.04
CA TYR A 198 -2.85 -12.27 -18.77
C TYR A 198 -4.28 -12.23 -18.22
N PRO A 199 -5.25 -11.67 -18.98
CA PRO A 199 -6.61 -11.47 -18.49
C PRO A 199 -7.29 -12.74 -18.00
N ASP A 200 -7.06 -13.86 -18.68
CA ASP A 200 -7.64 -15.15 -18.29
C ASP A 200 -7.04 -15.70 -16.99
N LEU A 201 -5.74 -15.50 -16.75
CA LEU A 201 -5.10 -15.88 -15.49
C LEU A 201 -5.59 -14.97 -14.35
N ARG A 202 -5.74 -13.67 -14.59
CA ARG A 202 -6.32 -12.74 -13.63
C ARG A 202 -7.75 -13.12 -13.26
N ALA A 203 -8.57 -13.46 -14.24
CA ALA A 203 -9.93 -13.92 -14.01
C ALA A 203 -9.97 -15.21 -13.20
N ARG A 204 -9.14 -16.20 -13.55
CA ARG A 204 -8.99 -17.45 -12.79
C ARG A 204 -8.59 -17.18 -11.33
N ALA A 205 -7.61 -16.32 -11.12
CA ALA A 205 -7.14 -15.97 -9.78
C ALA A 205 -8.24 -15.28 -8.96
N ALA A 206 -8.98 -14.36 -9.56
CA ALA A 206 -10.09 -13.66 -8.90
C ALA A 206 -11.21 -14.64 -8.51
N GLU A 207 -11.59 -15.57 -9.39
CA GLU A 207 -12.57 -16.62 -9.07
C GLU A 207 -12.07 -17.53 -7.95
N ASN A 208 -10.78 -17.89 -7.96
CA ASN A 208 -10.22 -18.75 -6.92
C ASN A 208 -10.26 -18.09 -5.53
N VAL A 209 -9.91 -16.81 -5.41
CA VAL A 209 -9.86 -16.16 -4.09
C VAL A 209 -11.25 -15.97 -3.48
N LYS A 210 -12.30 -15.87 -4.28
CA LYS A 210 -13.68 -15.73 -3.80
C LYS A 210 -14.12 -16.89 -2.90
N GLN A 211 -13.62 -18.09 -3.12
CA GLN A 211 -14.03 -19.29 -2.36
C GLN A 211 -13.69 -19.21 -0.88
N TYR A 212 -12.75 -18.34 -0.49
CA TYR A 212 -12.32 -18.21 0.89
C TYR A 212 -13.21 -17.30 1.73
N ASP A 213 -14.15 -16.58 1.12
CA ASP A 213 -15.03 -15.61 1.80
C ASP A 213 -14.24 -14.71 2.75
N ALA A 214 -13.17 -14.11 2.23
CA ALA A 214 -12.26 -13.28 3.00
C ALA A 214 -12.87 -11.92 3.35
N ASP A 215 -12.31 -11.26 4.38
CA ASP A 215 -12.75 -9.92 4.79
C ASP A 215 -12.40 -8.82 3.76
N GLY A 216 -11.47 -9.09 2.88
CA GLY A 216 -11.06 -8.23 1.78
C GLY A 216 -10.16 -8.98 0.81
N TYR A 217 -9.87 -8.37 -0.33
CA TYR A 217 -9.13 -8.97 -1.43
C TYR A 217 -8.10 -7.99 -1.96
N ALA A 218 -6.91 -8.48 -2.27
CA ALA A 218 -5.86 -7.66 -2.85
C ALA A 218 -5.57 -8.04 -4.31
N ILE A 219 -5.10 -7.05 -5.07
CA ILE A 219 -4.61 -7.20 -6.43
C ILE A 219 -3.11 -6.92 -6.38
N GLY A 220 -2.30 -7.94 -6.61
CA GLY A 220 -0.85 -7.83 -6.61
C GLY A 220 -0.22 -8.00 -7.98
N GLY A 221 1.10 -7.79 -8.07
CA GLY A 221 1.86 -8.03 -9.29
C GLY A 221 1.57 -7.07 -10.43
N LEU A 222 1.07 -5.89 -10.16
CA LEU A 222 0.92 -4.78 -11.10
C LEU A 222 1.88 -3.64 -10.76
N ALA A 223 2.07 -2.69 -11.68
CA ALA A 223 3.10 -1.63 -11.60
C ALA A 223 4.53 -2.20 -11.47
N VAL A 224 4.78 -3.29 -12.19
CA VAL A 224 6.07 -4.00 -12.22
C VAL A 224 6.72 -3.95 -13.61
N GLY A 225 6.43 -2.91 -14.39
CA GLY A 225 7.01 -2.64 -15.69
C GLY A 225 6.04 -2.70 -16.87
N GLU A 226 4.79 -3.11 -16.67
CA GLU A 226 3.78 -3.10 -17.71
C GLU A 226 3.32 -1.66 -18.06
N PRO A 227 2.80 -1.43 -19.29
CA PRO A 227 2.15 -0.17 -19.63
C PRO A 227 0.94 0.12 -18.74
N THR A 228 0.70 1.40 -18.48
CA THR A 228 -0.36 1.84 -17.56
C THR A 228 -1.76 1.39 -18.01
N ASP A 229 -2.05 1.42 -19.31
CA ASP A 229 -3.31 0.95 -19.87
C ASP A 229 -3.53 -0.54 -19.65
N VAL A 230 -2.48 -1.34 -19.72
CA VAL A 230 -2.52 -2.78 -19.41
C VAL A 230 -2.81 -3.02 -17.93
N MET A 231 -2.17 -2.24 -17.05
CA MET A 231 -2.47 -2.30 -15.62
C MET A 231 -3.95 -2.00 -15.35
N TYR A 232 -4.49 -0.96 -15.96
CA TYR A 232 -5.91 -0.60 -15.79
C TYR A 232 -6.86 -1.68 -16.30
N GLU A 233 -6.53 -2.30 -17.44
CA GLU A 233 -7.29 -3.44 -17.96
C GLU A 233 -7.33 -4.61 -16.97
N MET A 234 -6.18 -4.95 -16.37
CA MET A 234 -6.12 -6.03 -15.39
C MET A 234 -6.95 -5.73 -14.14
N ILE A 235 -6.95 -4.49 -13.67
CA ILE A 235 -7.80 -4.06 -12.55
C ILE A 235 -9.29 -4.23 -12.91
N GLU A 236 -9.69 -3.83 -14.10
CA GLU A 236 -11.08 -3.98 -14.58
C GLU A 236 -11.51 -5.45 -14.63
N VAL A 237 -10.66 -6.32 -15.16
CA VAL A 237 -10.92 -7.78 -15.23
C VAL A 237 -11.15 -8.35 -13.83
N VAL A 238 -10.28 -8.02 -12.88
CA VAL A 238 -10.35 -8.54 -11.51
C VAL A 238 -11.54 -7.99 -10.75
N ASN A 239 -11.77 -6.68 -10.81
CA ASN A 239 -12.86 -6.04 -10.07
C ASN A 239 -14.25 -6.35 -10.62
N ALA A 240 -14.36 -6.84 -11.86
CA ALA A 240 -15.61 -7.38 -12.38
C ALA A 240 -16.02 -8.70 -11.69
N ILE A 241 -15.07 -9.38 -11.05
CA ILE A 241 -15.26 -10.69 -10.43
C ILE A 241 -15.29 -10.62 -8.91
N LEU A 242 -14.44 -9.78 -8.28
CA LEU A 242 -14.34 -9.69 -6.83
C LEU A 242 -15.66 -9.20 -6.20
N PRO A 243 -16.01 -9.69 -4.99
CA PRO A 243 -17.24 -9.28 -4.32
C PRO A 243 -17.33 -7.76 -4.11
N GLU A 244 -18.51 -7.20 -4.33
CA GLU A 244 -18.77 -5.76 -4.13
C GLU A 244 -18.83 -5.37 -2.66
N ASP A 245 -19.19 -6.28 -1.77
CA ASP A 245 -19.37 -6.03 -0.34
C ASP A 245 -18.08 -6.24 0.47
N ARG A 246 -16.93 -6.25 -0.20
CA ARG A 246 -15.61 -6.38 0.42
C ARG A 246 -14.66 -5.32 -0.12
N PRO A 247 -13.70 -4.85 0.70
CA PRO A 247 -12.69 -3.90 0.22
C PRO A 247 -11.73 -4.57 -0.75
N ARG A 248 -11.30 -3.80 -1.75
CA ARG A 248 -10.33 -4.19 -2.78
C ARG A 248 -9.08 -3.35 -2.63
N TYR A 249 -7.96 -4.01 -2.44
CA TYR A 249 -6.67 -3.40 -2.18
C TYR A 249 -5.73 -3.60 -3.37
N LEU A 250 -5.33 -2.51 -4.05
CA LEU A 250 -4.32 -2.52 -5.11
C LEU A 250 -2.94 -2.29 -4.51
N MET A 251 -2.10 -3.31 -4.51
CA MET A 251 -0.82 -3.31 -3.82
C MET A 251 0.26 -2.56 -4.63
N GLY A 252 0.99 -1.69 -3.95
CA GLY A 252 2.19 -1.03 -4.47
C GLY A 252 1.96 0.05 -5.52
N VAL A 253 0.73 0.51 -5.70
CA VAL A 253 0.35 1.51 -6.70
C VAL A 253 -0.13 2.79 -6.00
N GLY A 254 0.27 3.97 -6.38
CA GLY A 254 1.22 4.36 -7.41
C GLY A 254 1.30 5.90 -7.46
N THR A 255 1.36 6.46 -8.69
CA THR A 255 1.28 7.92 -8.86
C THR A 255 -0.11 8.45 -8.46
N PRO A 256 -0.25 9.77 -8.19
CA PRO A 256 -1.57 10.33 -7.93
C PRO A 256 -2.61 10.04 -9.02
N ILE A 257 -2.20 10.06 -10.28
CA ILE A 257 -3.07 9.70 -11.42
C ILE A 257 -3.50 8.23 -11.34
N ASN A 258 -2.55 7.31 -11.06
CA ASN A 258 -2.86 5.88 -10.93
C ASN A 258 -3.87 5.63 -9.81
N ILE A 259 -3.78 6.37 -8.72
CA ILE A 259 -4.72 6.24 -7.60
C ILE A 259 -6.12 6.66 -8.04
N LEU A 260 -6.28 7.81 -8.69
CA LEU A 260 -7.59 8.27 -9.17
C LEU A 260 -8.19 7.32 -10.21
N GLU A 261 -7.37 6.82 -11.12
CA GLU A 261 -7.81 5.83 -12.12
C GLU A 261 -8.13 4.47 -11.49
N GLY A 262 -7.42 4.07 -10.47
CA GLY A 262 -7.72 2.87 -9.68
C GLY A 262 -9.06 3.01 -8.93
N ILE A 263 -9.31 4.15 -8.32
CA ILE A 263 -10.59 4.46 -7.66
C ILE A 263 -11.74 4.37 -8.67
N ALA A 264 -11.58 4.97 -9.85
CA ALA A 264 -12.57 4.91 -10.93
C ALA A 264 -12.92 3.48 -11.35
N ARG A 265 -12.01 2.53 -11.13
CA ARG A 265 -12.16 1.11 -11.46
C ARG A 265 -12.54 0.23 -10.27
N GLY A 266 -12.89 0.83 -9.15
CA GLY A 266 -13.44 0.13 -7.98
C GLY A 266 -12.42 -0.30 -6.94
N VAL A 267 -11.21 0.28 -6.93
CA VAL A 267 -10.22 0.04 -5.88
C VAL A 267 -10.53 0.90 -4.66
N ASP A 268 -10.40 0.32 -3.47
CA ASP A 268 -10.71 0.96 -2.18
C ASP A 268 -9.47 1.34 -1.38
N MET A 269 -8.39 0.57 -1.52
CA MET A 269 -7.18 0.71 -0.69
C MET A 269 -5.94 0.71 -1.57
N PHE A 270 -4.97 1.53 -1.18
CA PHE A 270 -3.71 1.71 -1.91
C PHE A 270 -2.55 1.83 -0.92
N ASP A 271 -1.36 1.41 -1.34
CA ASP A 271 -0.09 1.77 -0.73
C ASP A 271 0.94 2.07 -1.81
N CYS A 272 1.92 2.88 -1.49
CA CYS A 272 3.08 3.09 -2.34
C CYS A 272 4.20 3.78 -1.56
N VAL A 273 5.44 3.48 -1.89
CA VAL A 273 6.61 4.15 -1.30
C VAL A 273 6.91 5.50 -1.96
N MET A 274 6.30 5.79 -3.10
CA MET A 274 6.61 7.00 -3.88
C MET A 274 6.50 8.31 -3.09
N PRO A 275 5.45 8.53 -2.28
CA PRO A 275 5.33 9.80 -1.56
C PRO A 275 6.56 10.12 -0.72
N THR A 276 7.04 9.18 0.04
CA THR A 276 8.21 9.38 0.93
C THR A 276 9.53 9.23 0.18
N ARG A 277 9.69 8.17 -0.60
CA ARG A 277 10.93 7.93 -1.35
C ARG A 277 11.21 9.04 -2.35
N ASN A 278 10.22 9.39 -3.16
CA ASN A 278 10.39 10.43 -4.18
C ASN A 278 10.51 11.82 -3.54
N GLY A 279 9.80 12.07 -2.44
CA GLY A 279 9.91 13.30 -1.66
C GLY A 279 11.34 13.51 -1.16
N ARG A 280 11.95 12.49 -0.57
CA ARG A 280 13.37 12.55 -0.16
C ARG A 280 14.33 12.81 -1.31
N ASN A 281 13.93 12.48 -2.53
CA ASN A 281 14.71 12.72 -3.75
C ASN A 281 14.30 14.01 -4.49
N GLY A 282 13.45 14.83 -3.90
CA GLY A 282 13.10 16.16 -4.39
C GLY A 282 11.86 16.24 -5.27
N GLN A 283 11.09 15.15 -5.43
CA GLN A 283 9.82 15.19 -6.15
C GLN A 283 8.68 15.56 -5.19
N ILE A 284 8.02 16.68 -5.47
CA ILE A 284 6.92 17.20 -4.67
C ILE A 284 5.64 17.18 -5.50
N PHE A 285 4.63 16.49 -5.00
CA PHE A 285 3.31 16.47 -5.64
C PHE A 285 2.48 17.65 -5.12
N THR A 286 1.91 18.45 -6.03
CA THR A 286 1.04 19.57 -5.66
C THR A 286 -0.27 19.51 -6.43
N SER A 287 -1.23 20.31 -5.99
CA SER A 287 -2.54 20.45 -6.64
C SER A 287 -2.46 20.94 -8.09
N GLU A 288 -1.41 21.66 -8.44
CA GLU A 288 -1.20 22.23 -9.77
C GLU A 288 -0.30 21.38 -10.66
N GLY A 289 0.39 20.39 -10.09
CA GLY A 289 1.32 19.51 -10.80
C GLY A 289 2.52 19.10 -9.95
N THR A 290 3.48 18.44 -10.58
CA THR A 290 4.67 17.90 -9.91
C THR A 290 5.83 18.88 -10.02
N ILE A 291 6.50 19.12 -8.90
CA ILE A 291 7.69 19.96 -8.78
C ILE A 291 8.92 19.05 -8.59
N ASN A 292 9.99 19.32 -9.33
CA ASN A 292 11.32 18.88 -8.93
C ASN A 292 11.99 20.02 -8.16
N ILE A 293 11.98 19.94 -6.83
CA ILE A 293 12.48 21.00 -5.96
C ILE A 293 14.00 21.25 -6.08
N ARG A 294 14.73 20.32 -6.69
CA ARG A 294 16.17 20.49 -6.99
C ARG A 294 16.44 21.51 -8.08
N ASN A 295 15.44 21.82 -8.91
CA ASN A 295 15.61 22.77 -10.01
C ASN A 295 15.89 24.17 -9.49
N LYS A 296 16.86 24.85 -10.11
CA LYS A 296 17.32 26.19 -9.73
C LYS A 296 16.19 27.23 -9.73
N LYS A 297 15.18 27.07 -10.57
CA LYS A 297 14.04 27.99 -10.64
C LYS A 297 13.32 28.20 -9.31
N TRP A 298 13.49 27.29 -8.32
CA TRP A 298 12.84 27.35 -7.02
C TRP A 298 13.69 28.03 -5.95
N GLU A 299 14.95 28.39 -6.25
CA GLU A 299 15.91 28.88 -5.26
C GLU A 299 15.48 30.20 -4.58
N ASP A 300 14.63 30.98 -5.23
CA ASP A 300 14.10 32.26 -4.76
C ASP A 300 12.58 32.35 -4.83
N ASP A 301 11.90 31.21 -4.93
CA ASP A 301 10.43 31.15 -4.83
C ASP A 301 10.02 31.09 -3.36
N PHE A 302 9.63 32.23 -2.79
CA PHE A 302 9.25 32.39 -1.40
C PHE A 302 7.76 32.09 -1.14
N SER A 303 7.04 31.54 -2.09
CA SER A 303 5.67 31.09 -1.91
C SER A 303 5.61 29.79 -1.08
N PRO A 304 4.47 29.49 -0.44
CA PRO A 304 4.26 28.21 0.26
C PRO A 304 4.48 27.01 -0.66
N ILE A 305 4.80 25.86 -0.08
CA ILE A 305 5.03 24.60 -0.84
C ILE A 305 3.78 24.26 -1.65
N ASP A 306 2.61 24.25 -1.01
CA ASP A 306 1.32 24.10 -1.65
C ASP A 306 0.27 24.94 -0.89
N PRO A 307 -0.25 26.03 -1.47
CA PRO A 307 -1.24 26.87 -0.80
C PRO A 307 -2.54 26.13 -0.43
N GLU A 308 -2.87 25.07 -1.14
CA GLU A 308 -4.03 24.22 -0.86
C GLU A 308 -3.69 23.03 0.04
N GLY A 309 -2.44 22.91 0.45
CA GLY A 309 -1.98 21.82 1.32
C GLY A 309 -2.63 21.85 2.71
N THR A 310 -2.73 20.67 3.32
CA THR A 310 -3.42 20.47 4.61
C THR A 310 -2.46 20.26 5.78
N ALA A 311 -1.19 19.99 5.53
CA ALA A 311 -0.18 19.83 6.58
C ALA A 311 0.45 21.18 6.93
N PHE A 312 0.90 21.35 8.17
CA PHE A 312 1.53 22.58 8.60
C PHE A 312 2.75 22.97 7.73
N VAL A 313 3.50 21.98 7.26
CA VAL A 313 4.69 22.21 6.41
C VAL A 313 4.36 22.93 5.11
N ASP A 314 3.14 22.78 4.61
CA ASP A 314 2.69 23.38 3.36
C ASP A 314 2.60 24.92 3.44
N HIS A 315 2.42 25.46 4.65
CA HIS A 315 2.20 26.86 4.89
C HIS A 315 3.33 27.57 5.65
N VAL A 316 4.07 26.81 6.45
CA VAL A 316 5.18 27.35 7.27
C VAL A 316 6.45 27.51 6.43
N TYR A 317 6.71 26.57 5.52
CA TYR A 317 7.94 26.58 4.74
C TYR A 317 7.68 27.02 3.30
N THR A 318 8.68 27.68 2.69
CA THR A 318 8.65 28.11 1.30
C THR A 318 9.31 27.08 0.39
N LYS A 319 9.02 27.18 -0.91
CA LYS A 319 9.72 26.40 -1.94
C LYS A 319 11.22 26.69 -1.92
N ALA A 320 11.61 27.95 -1.76
CA ALA A 320 13.03 28.35 -1.65
C ALA A 320 13.76 27.65 -0.52
N TYR A 321 13.14 27.59 0.67
CA TYR A 321 13.75 26.93 1.82
C TYR A 321 13.84 25.42 1.61
N LEU A 322 12.81 24.79 1.10
CA LEU A 322 12.82 23.35 0.80
C LEU A 322 13.86 23.01 -0.29
N HIS A 323 13.99 23.86 -1.33
CA HIS A 323 15.07 23.74 -2.31
C HIS A 323 16.45 23.76 -1.63
N HIS A 324 16.69 24.77 -0.77
CA HIS A 324 17.94 24.89 -0.02
C HIS A 324 18.24 23.63 0.81
N LEU A 325 17.30 23.17 1.59
CA LEU A 325 17.46 21.98 2.44
C LEU A 325 17.74 20.72 1.61
N THR A 326 17.10 20.60 0.45
CA THR A 326 17.30 19.45 -0.46
C THR A 326 18.68 19.47 -1.08
N ILE A 327 19.16 20.64 -1.52
CA ILE A 327 20.51 20.79 -2.10
C ILE A 327 21.59 20.53 -1.03
N CYS A 328 21.37 21.01 0.20
CA CYS A 328 22.27 20.77 1.33
C CYS A 328 22.16 19.37 1.94
N GLN A 329 21.21 18.56 1.47
CA GLN A 329 20.94 17.21 2.00
C GLN A 329 20.62 17.18 3.49
N GLU A 330 19.94 18.22 3.97
CA GLU A 330 19.48 18.28 5.37
C GLU A 330 18.32 17.32 5.60
N MET A 331 18.32 16.64 6.75
CA MET A 331 17.27 15.71 7.14
C MET A 331 15.89 16.38 7.18
N LEU A 332 15.82 17.64 7.61
CA LEU A 332 14.57 18.38 7.66
C LEU A 332 13.92 18.50 6.27
N GLY A 333 14.72 18.66 5.22
CA GLY A 333 14.19 18.68 3.85
C GLY A 333 13.46 17.39 3.48
N ALA A 334 14.05 16.24 3.81
CA ALA A 334 13.43 14.94 3.61
C ALA A 334 12.14 14.76 4.43
N GLN A 335 12.14 15.26 5.68
CA GLN A 335 10.95 15.21 6.55
C GLN A 335 9.81 16.09 6.01
N ILE A 336 10.10 17.33 5.62
CA ILE A 336 9.11 18.24 5.04
C ILE A 336 8.49 17.64 3.77
N ALA A 337 9.32 17.18 2.84
CA ALA A 337 8.89 16.61 1.58
C ALA A 337 8.05 15.35 1.77
N SER A 338 8.46 14.47 2.67
CA SER A 338 7.75 13.23 2.98
C SER A 338 6.39 13.51 3.61
N LEU A 339 6.33 14.38 4.61
CA LEU A 339 5.06 14.72 5.25
C LEU A 339 4.10 15.41 4.28
N HIS A 340 4.60 16.37 3.50
CA HIS A 340 3.82 17.03 2.46
C HIS A 340 3.21 16.03 1.47
N ASN A 341 4.04 15.15 0.91
CA ASN A 341 3.59 14.19 -0.10
C ASN A 341 2.58 13.18 0.45
N ILE A 342 2.78 12.69 1.67
CA ILE A 342 1.80 11.80 2.32
C ILE A 342 0.48 12.54 2.53
N ALA A 343 0.53 13.75 3.07
CA ALA A 343 -0.66 14.58 3.27
C ALA A 343 -1.39 14.85 1.95
N PHE A 344 -0.63 15.08 0.89
CA PHE A 344 -1.20 15.26 -0.46
C PHE A 344 -1.96 14.00 -0.93
N TYR A 345 -1.38 12.81 -0.77
CA TYR A 345 -2.04 11.56 -1.16
C TYR A 345 -3.30 11.32 -0.33
N LEU A 346 -3.27 11.57 0.97
CA LEU A 346 -4.44 11.42 1.84
C LEU A 346 -5.53 12.43 1.50
N ARG A 347 -5.16 13.67 1.20
CA ARG A 347 -6.12 14.68 0.73
C ARG A 347 -6.78 14.26 -0.58
N LEU A 348 -6.01 13.73 -1.52
CA LEU A 348 -6.50 13.29 -2.82
C LEU A 348 -7.60 12.23 -2.68
N VAL A 349 -7.35 11.19 -1.87
CA VAL A 349 -8.35 10.13 -1.65
C VAL A 349 -9.54 10.62 -0.83
N THR A 350 -9.35 11.56 0.09
CA THR A 350 -10.43 12.18 0.87
C THR A 350 -11.35 13.01 -0.05
N GLU A 351 -10.77 13.79 -0.95
CA GLU A 351 -11.53 14.53 -1.97
C GLU A 351 -12.26 13.59 -2.93
N ALA A 352 -11.60 12.51 -3.35
CA ALA A 352 -12.25 11.47 -4.16
C ALA A 352 -13.48 10.90 -3.46
N ARG A 353 -13.35 10.55 -2.17
CA ARG A 353 -14.47 10.07 -1.35
C ARG A 353 -15.62 11.08 -1.30
N ARG A 354 -15.30 12.35 -1.10
CA ARG A 354 -16.30 13.43 -1.04
C ARG A 354 -17.07 13.55 -2.36
N HIS A 355 -16.38 13.51 -3.48
CA HIS A 355 -16.99 13.59 -4.79
C HIS A 355 -17.79 12.33 -5.18
N ILE A 356 -17.36 11.16 -4.72
CA ILE A 356 -18.16 9.92 -4.86
C ILE A 356 -19.50 10.09 -4.12
N GLY A 357 -19.48 10.59 -2.90
CA GLY A 357 -20.68 10.84 -2.11
C GLY A 357 -21.59 11.91 -2.69
N ALA A 358 -21.02 12.92 -3.36
CA ALA A 358 -21.76 14.00 -4.04
C ALA A 358 -22.28 13.60 -5.43
N GLY A 359 -21.81 12.49 -6.01
CA GLY A 359 -22.22 12.01 -7.33
C GLY A 359 -21.55 12.70 -8.51
N ASP A 360 -20.46 13.45 -8.29
CA ASP A 360 -19.71 14.18 -9.32
C ASP A 360 -18.24 13.75 -9.42
N PHE A 361 -17.91 12.53 -9.01
CA PHE A 361 -16.55 12.03 -9.02
C PHE A 361 -15.90 12.06 -10.41
N THR A 362 -16.59 11.57 -11.43
CA THR A 362 -16.01 11.44 -12.78
C THR A 362 -15.55 12.77 -13.37
N PRO A 363 -16.37 13.85 -13.42
CA PRO A 363 -15.89 15.13 -13.91
C PRO A 363 -14.78 15.74 -13.03
N TRP A 364 -14.84 15.59 -11.72
CA TRP A 364 -13.78 16.03 -10.82
C TRP A 364 -12.46 15.28 -11.09
N LYS A 365 -12.53 13.95 -11.23
CA LYS A 365 -11.35 13.11 -11.54
C LYS A 365 -10.69 13.57 -12.85
N GLU A 366 -11.45 13.81 -13.90
CA GLU A 366 -10.90 14.24 -15.19
C GLU A 366 -10.17 15.57 -15.08
N GLN A 367 -10.71 16.53 -14.34
CA GLN A 367 -10.03 17.79 -14.06
C GLN A 367 -8.75 17.61 -13.27
N MET A 368 -8.77 16.76 -12.23
CA MET A 368 -7.60 16.49 -11.40
C MET A 368 -6.50 15.77 -12.17
N VAL A 369 -6.85 14.79 -12.99
CA VAL A 369 -5.86 14.06 -13.83
C VAL A 369 -5.14 15.02 -14.77
N ALA A 370 -5.86 15.98 -15.38
CA ALA A 370 -5.25 16.98 -16.24
C ALA A 370 -4.25 17.86 -15.49
N LYS A 371 -4.55 18.30 -14.27
CA LYS A 371 -3.63 19.07 -13.42
C LYS A 371 -2.44 18.24 -12.95
N LEU A 372 -2.68 17.04 -12.45
CA LEU A 372 -1.64 16.16 -11.90
C LEU A 372 -0.61 15.72 -12.94
N GLY A 373 -0.97 15.71 -14.21
CA GLY A 373 -0.05 15.41 -15.32
C GLY A 373 0.93 16.52 -15.66
N ARG A 374 0.79 17.71 -15.07
CA ARG A 374 1.68 18.85 -15.34
C ARG A 374 3.01 18.70 -14.60
N ARG A 375 4.07 19.15 -15.23
CA ARG A 375 5.37 19.37 -14.60
C ARG A 375 5.60 20.86 -14.47
N LEU A 376 5.80 21.32 -13.27
CA LEU A 376 5.97 22.75 -12.95
C LEU A 376 7.46 23.15 -12.94
#